data_11b03c724506298d3909fc82a667d2ec
#
_entry.id   11b03c724506298d3909fc82a667d2ec
#
_cell.length_a   1.000
_cell.length_b   1.000
_cell.length_c   1.000
_cell.angle_alpha   90.00
_cell.angle_beta   90.00
_cell.angle_gamma   90.00
#
_symmetry.space_group_name_H-M   'P 1'
#
loop_
_entity.id
_entity.type
_entity.pdbx_description
1 polymer ?
#
loop_
_entity_poly.entity_id
_entity_poly.type
_entity_poly.pdbx_seq_one_letter_code
_entity_poly.pdbx_strand_id
1 'polypeptide(L)'
;MMPPTENSAALFGWHSQDSRATGPLDTADTVTAHYGTGGGNTPLIVQPCICIQGSMIGRAEKNGPQGDGLNQEVCFTLNTVDEHAVAYTFAEKNYSEYVLSPAGGTIKANGGATGGGGETLVAHNQPHYIVRRLMPLECSRLQGFPDGWGEIEHLPADMTPDTADFWRGVYRTACTIKGVVPKKSILTSDKALAKWHNQLHTDGAEYKMWGNGMALPNALFFVGRAVAQISADEHRPADTVKLGSLFDGSGTMPLAAVMCGATPVWASEVEPYPIAVTKTHLPNVRHLGNVSAIDGGKIEPVDIFTFGSPCQDLSIAGRRKGLKGQKSSLFWEAIRIASEMLAATGGRYPRFVIWENVYGALSSNGGDDFEIVLNELLHLTGSNEFIRQHGIWGGFAGYGEVAYRVVDAGWLIGRGIAPIAVHVCMAISR
;
A
#
# COMPACT_ATOMS: atom_id res chain seq x y z
N MET A 1 -6.73 -22.22 23.43
CA MET A 1 -7.43 -21.14 22.74
C MET A 1 -8.31 -20.46 23.78
N MET A 2 -8.04 -19.21 24.14
CA MET A 2 -8.99 -18.43 24.92
C MET A 2 -10.16 -18.07 23.98
N PRO A 3 -11.42 -18.17 24.42
CA PRO A 3 -12.53 -17.64 23.64
C PRO A 3 -12.30 -16.13 23.44
N PRO A 4 -12.68 -15.55 22.26
CA PRO A 4 -12.58 -14.13 22.06
C PRO A 4 -13.39 -13.41 23.15
N THR A 5 -12.81 -12.35 23.70
CA THR A 5 -13.52 -11.48 24.65
C THR A 5 -14.75 -10.89 23.94
N GLU A 6 -15.85 -10.77 24.65
CA GLU A 6 -17.21 -10.45 24.15
C GLU A 6 -17.35 -9.19 23.25
N ASN A 7 -16.25 -8.50 22.86
CA ASN A 7 -16.23 -7.29 22.03
C ASN A 7 -15.11 -7.28 20.99
N SER A 8 -14.55 -8.41 20.58
CA SER A 8 -13.48 -8.43 19.59
C SER A 8 -14.04 -8.43 18.16
N ALA A 9 -13.55 -7.53 17.31
CA ALA A 9 -13.75 -7.60 15.87
C ALA A 9 -13.15 -8.89 15.31
N ALA A 10 -13.82 -9.51 14.34
CA ALA A 10 -13.32 -10.70 13.65
C ALA A 10 -13.06 -10.39 12.17
N LEU A 11 -12.02 -10.99 11.60
CA LEU A 11 -11.65 -10.84 10.21
C LEU A 11 -12.33 -11.90 9.34
N PHE A 12 -12.75 -11.52 8.15
CA PHE A 12 -13.30 -12.43 7.14
C PHE A 12 -12.68 -12.12 5.77
N GLY A 13 -12.39 -13.16 4.98
CA GLY A 13 -12.03 -13.04 3.58
C GLY A 13 -13.27 -13.08 2.69
N TRP A 14 -13.30 -12.25 1.65
CA TRP A 14 -14.37 -12.19 0.66
C TRP A 14 -13.84 -12.53 -0.72
N HIS A 15 -14.43 -13.51 -1.40
CA HIS A 15 -14.09 -13.88 -2.75
C HIS A 15 -14.80 -12.99 -3.76
N SER A 16 -14.05 -12.28 -4.61
CA SER A 16 -14.61 -11.34 -5.59
C SER A 16 -15.44 -11.99 -6.71
N GLN A 17 -15.28 -13.30 -6.91
CA GLN A 17 -15.96 -14.05 -7.99
C GLN A 17 -17.24 -14.74 -7.53
N ASP A 18 -17.48 -14.84 -6.24
CA ASP A 18 -18.66 -15.42 -5.66
C ASP A 18 -18.99 -14.79 -4.30
N SER A 19 -20.21 -14.96 -3.83
CA SER A 19 -20.71 -14.34 -2.59
C SER A 19 -20.20 -15.04 -1.31
N ARG A 20 -19.16 -15.87 -1.36
CA ARG A 20 -18.68 -16.59 -0.18
C ARG A 20 -17.74 -15.71 0.64
N ALA A 21 -18.02 -15.67 1.93
CA ALA A 21 -17.08 -15.18 2.93
C ALA A 21 -16.47 -16.38 3.65
N THR A 22 -15.17 -16.33 3.90
CA THR A 22 -14.44 -17.34 4.70
C THR A 22 -13.97 -16.69 5.98
N GLY A 23 -14.22 -17.33 7.12
CA GLY A 23 -13.79 -16.82 8.43
C GLY A 23 -14.55 -17.43 9.60
N PRO A 24 -14.28 -16.98 10.83
CA PRO A 24 -13.32 -15.93 11.15
C PRO A 24 -11.87 -16.34 10.86
N LEU A 25 -11.08 -15.38 10.38
CA LEU A 25 -9.66 -15.56 10.04
C LEU A 25 -8.79 -15.02 11.18
N ASP A 26 -7.68 -15.70 11.45
CA ASP A 26 -6.65 -15.20 12.38
C ASP A 26 -5.80 -14.09 11.73
N THR A 27 -5.83 -14.00 10.40
CA THR A 27 -5.08 -13.02 9.59
C THR A 27 -5.93 -12.49 8.44
N ALA A 28 -5.79 -11.21 8.10
CA ALA A 28 -6.49 -10.62 6.97
C ALA A 28 -5.92 -11.12 5.63
N ASP A 29 -6.78 -11.19 4.60
CA ASP A 29 -6.35 -11.43 3.23
C ASP A 29 -5.48 -10.27 2.69
N THR A 30 -4.68 -10.56 1.67
CA THR A 30 -3.83 -9.57 1.03
C THR A 30 -4.64 -8.39 0.48
N VAL A 31 -4.24 -7.17 0.82
CA VAL A 31 -4.78 -5.96 0.21
C VAL A 31 -4.26 -5.85 -1.22
N THR A 32 -5.15 -5.83 -2.20
CA THR A 32 -4.79 -5.75 -3.62
C THR A 32 -4.99 -4.33 -4.17
N ALA A 33 -4.36 -4.01 -5.30
CA ALA A 33 -4.51 -2.72 -5.97
C ALA A 33 -5.95 -2.40 -6.42
N HIS A 34 -6.80 -3.41 -6.52
CA HIS A 34 -8.23 -3.28 -6.84
C HIS A 34 -9.12 -3.22 -5.60
N TYR A 35 -8.53 -3.14 -4.41
CA TYR A 35 -9.26 -3.01 -3.15
C TYR A 35 -10.17 -1.78 -3.18
N GLY A 36 -11.43 -1.96 -2.80
CA GLY A 36 -12.40 -0.86 -2.83
C GLY A 36 -13.05 -0.56 -4.18
N THR A 37 -12.55 -1.09 -5.32
CA THR A 37 -13.07 -0.82 -6.66
C THR A 37 -13.84 -1.96 -7.30
N GLY A 38 -14.18 -3.01 -6.53
CA GLY A 38 -15.01 -4.14 -6.99
C GLY A 38 -14.28 -5.31 -7.62
N GLY A 39 -12.95 -5.33 -7.61
CA GLY A 39 -12.13 -6.46 -8.07
C GLY A 39 -11.11 -6.91 -7.02
N GLY A 40 -10.92 -8.22 -6.89
CA GLY A 40 -9.95 -8.80 -5.96
C GLY A 40 -10.53 -9.23 -4.61
N ASN A 41 -9.77 -10.02 -3.85
CA ASN A 41 -10.14 -10.45 -2.51
C ASN A 41 -10.17 -9.24 -1.58
N THR A 42 -11.29 -9.06 -0.88
CA THR A 42 -11.50 -7.94 0.03
C THR A 42 -11.56 -8.49 1.45
N PRO A 43 -10.55 -8.26 2.30
CA PRO A 43 -10.68 -8.61 3.71
C PRO A 43 -11.77 -7.78 4.37
N LEU A 44 -12.57 -8.44 5.21
CA LEU A 44 -13.70 -7.86 5.90
C LEU A 44 -13.49 -7.92 7.40
N ILE A 45 -13.88 -6.87 8.10
CA ILE A 45 -13.95 -6.87 9.56
C ILE A 45 -15.41 -7.03 9.96
N VAL A 46 -15.65 -7.93 10.88
CA VAL A 46 -16.96 -8.12 11.49
C VAL A 46 -16.91 -7.48 12.88
N GLN A 47 -17.78 -6.51 13.10
CA GLN A 47 -17.94 -5.83 14.39
C GLN A 47 -19.36 -6.03 14.91
N PRO A 48 -19.57 -6.18 16.23
CA PRO A 48 -20.89 -6.25 16.81
C PRO A 48 -21.71 -5.01 16.47
N CYS A 49 -22.92 -5.19 15.96
CA CYS A 49 -23.84 -4.09 15.68
C CYS A 49 -25.31 -4.55 15.68
N ILE A 50 -26.22 -3.59 15.71
CA ILE A 50 -27.65 -3.82 15.49
C ILE A 50 -28.02 -3.26 14.13
N CYS A 51 -28.60 -4.11 13.27
CA CYS A 51 -29.10 -3.69 11.97
C CYS A 51 -30.55 -3.19 12.09
N ILE A 52 -30.83 -2.01 11.54
CA ILE A 52 -32.16 -1.41 11.47
C ILE A 52 -32.64 -1.47 10.03
N GLN A 53 -33.86 -1.98 9.84
CA GLN A 53 -34.49 -2.03 8.52
C GLN A 53 -34.79 -0.61 8.00
N GLY A 54 -34.33 -0.28 6.80
CA GLY A 54 -34.45 1.06 6.21
C GLY A 54 -35.90 1.54 6.08
N SER A 55 -36.85 0.64 5.79
CA SER A 55 -38.31 0.95 5.74
C SER A 55 -38.91 1.38 7.09
N MET A 56 -38.17 1.18 8.19
CA MET A 56 -38.59 1.63 9.53
C MET A 56 -38.08 3.00 9.91
N ILE A 57 -37.02 3.47 9.21
CA ILE A 57 -36.39 4.76 9.49
C ILE A 57 -37.30 5.89 9.01
N GLY A 58 -37.70 6.80 9.89
CA GLY A 58 -38.56 7.95 9.57
C GLY A 58 -40.02 7.59 9.30
N ARG A 59 -40.45 6.37 9.60
CA ARG A 59 -41.84 5.92 9.42
C ARG A 59 -42.77 6.62 10.39
N ALA A 60 -43.87 7.16 9.89
CA ALA A 60 -44.87 7.79 10.74
C ALA A 60 -45.63 6.73 11.57
N GLU A 61 -45.87 7.00 12.87
CA GLU A 61 -46.53 6.09 13.82
C GLU A 61 -47.91 5.55 13.34
N LYS A 62 -48.65 6.35 12.56
CA LYS A 62 -49.94 5.98 11.97
C LYS A 62 -49.90 4.77 11.05
N ASN A 63 -48.73 4.38 10.58
CA ASN A 63 -48.55 3.25 9.65
C ASN A 63 -48.38 1.90 10.35
N GLY A 64 -48.41 1.88 11.69
CA GLY A 64 -48.33 0.67 12.51
C GLY A 64 -47.02 -0.11 12.37
N PRO A 65 -46.69 -1.00 13.30
CA PRO A 65 -45.50 -1.83 13.23
C PRO A 65 -45.68 -2.94 12.18
N GLN A 66 -44.64 -3.15 11.36
CA GLN A 66 -44.42 -4.38 10.58
C GLN A 66 -43.24 -5.14 11.16
N GLY A 67 -43.41 -5.71 12.35
CA GLY A 67 -42.32 -6.24 13.13
C GLY A 67 -41.57 -5.13 13.92
N ASP A 68 -40.52 -5.50 14.63
CA ASP A 68 -39.72 -4.59 15.44
C ASP A 68 -38.66 -3.80 14.60
N GLY A 69 -38.50 -4.18 13.33
CA GLY A 69 -37.54 -3.51 12.40
C GLY A 69 -36.07 -3.67 12.81
N LEU A 70 -35.81 -4.54 13.79
CA LEU A 70 -34.48 -4.82 14.31
C LEU A 70 -34.15 -6.28 14.00
N ASN A 71 -32.93 -6.52 13.54
CA ASN A 71 -32.40 -7.86 13.35
C ASN A 71 -31.06 -8.00 14.05
N GLN A 72 -31.00 -9.02 14.89
CA GLN A 72 -29.88 -9.23 15.79
C GLN A 72 -28.81 -10.17 15.24
N GLU A 73 -29.10 -10.95 14.22
CA GLU A 73 -28.19 -11.99 13.73
C GLU A 73 -27.85 -11.86 12.24
N VAL A 74 -28.68 -11.18 11.45
CA VAL A 74 -28.51 -11.07 10.00
C VAL A 74 -28.96 -9.69 9.53
N CYS A 75 -28.17 -9.06 8.66
CA CYS A 75 -28.62 -7.83 7.97
C CYS A 75 -29.87 -8.11 7.13
N PHE A 76 -30.76 -7.14 7.06
CA PHE A 76 -31.90 -7.19 6.15
C PHE A 76 -31.42 -7.29 4.71
N THR A 77 -32.22 -7.94 3.84
CA THR A 77 -31.89 -8.08 2.43
C THR A 77 -31.69 -6.71 1.80
N LEU A 78 -30.51 -6.48 1.23
CA LEU A 78 -30.22 -5.27 0.49
C LEU A 78 -31.11 -5.19 -0.74
N ASN A 79 -31.85 -4.09 -0.87
CA ASN A 79 -32.62 -3.76 -2.05
C ASN A 79 -32.22 -2.35 -2.54
N THR A 80 -32.72 -1.95 -3.69
CA THR A 80 -32.36 -0.67 -4.32
C THR A 80 -33.14 0.53 -3.76
N VAL A 81 -34.05 0.32 -2.81
CA VAL A 81 -35.01 1.33 -2.32
C VAL A 81 -34.78 1.68 -0.85
N ASP A 82 -34.41 0.68 -0.01
CA ASP A 82 -34.26 0.86 1.44
C ASP A 82 -32.79 1.05 1.83
N GLU A 83 -32.49 2.17 2.48
CA GLU A 83 -31.20 2.41 3.13
C GLU A 83 -31.24 1.83 4.54
N HIS A 84 -30.63 0.66 4.75
CA HIS A 84 -30.53 0.06 6.08
C HIS A 84 -29.51 0.83 6.93
N ALA A 85 -29.80 0.97 8.22
CA ALA A 85 -28.92 1.61 9.17
C ALA A 85 -28.36 0.62 10.19
N VAL A 86 -27.30 1.02 10.84
CA VAL A 86 -26.64 0.29 11.92
C VAL A 86 -26.71 1.15 13.17
N ALA A 87 -27.19 0.58 14.28
CA ALA A 87 -27.27 1.27 15.55
C ALA A 87 -26.15 0.81 16.48
N TYR A 88 -25.51 1.78 17.11
CA TYR A 88 -24.63 1.57 18.25
C TYR A 88 -25.23 2.25 19.47
N THR A 89 -25.03 1.68 20.66
CA THR A 89 -25.36 2.39 21.90
C THR A 89 -24.23 3.32 22.28
N PHE A 90 -24.59 4.58 22.46
CA PHE A 90 -23.68 5.58 23.00
C PHE A 90 -24.23 6.07 24.34
N ALA A 91 -23.36 6.16 25.34
CA ALA A 91 -23.64 6.89 26.56
C ALA A 91 -23.07 8.29 26.46
N GLU A 92 -23.87 9.31 26.72
CA GLU A 92 -23.42 10.68 26.83
C GLU A 92 -22.62 10.82 28.12
N LYS A 93 -21.32 11.18 28.01
CA LYS A 93 -20.43 11.36 29.15
C LYS A 93 -20.41 12.79 29.68
N ASN A 94 -20.47 13.75 28.77
CA ASN A 94 -20.58 15.20 29.05
C ASN A 94 -21.23 15.88 27.84
N TYR A 95 -21.52 17.18 27.93
CA TYR A 95 -22.07 17.97 26.82
C TYR A 95 -21.34 17.65 25.51
N SER A 96 -22.05 16.96 24.58
CA SER A 96 -21.58 16.57 23.24
C SER A 96 -20.46 15.52 23.18
N GLU A 97 -20.12 14.84 24.26
CA GLU A 97 -19.16 13.75 24.24
C GLU A 97 -19.88 12.41 24.43
N TYR A 98 -19.81 11.52 23.42
CA TYR A 98 -20.45 10.21 23.41
C TYR A 98 -19.38 9.12 23.49
N VAL A 99 -19.67 8.10 24.29
CA VAL A 99 -18.81 6.93 24.44
C VAL A 99 -19.61 5.71 24.08
N LEU A 100 -19.05 4.78 23.29
CA LEU A 100 -19.62 3.46 23.06
C LEU A 100 -19.84 2.77 24.42
N SER A 101 -21.06 2.39 24.71
CA SER A 101 -21.43 1.77 25.97
C SER A 101 -22.17 0.44 25.71
N PRO A 102 -21.85 -0.62 26.46
CA PRO A 102 -22.59 -1.87 26.41
C PRO A 102 -24.00 -1.77 27.03
N ALA A 103 -24.32 -0.66 27.67
CA ALA A 103 -25.64 -0.38 28.24
C ALA A 103 -26.13 1.01 27.79
N GLY A 104 -27.42 1.10 27.45
CA GLY A 104 -28.06 2.36 27.10
C GLY A 104 -27.94 3.39 28.24
N GLY A 105 -27.81 4.67 27.89
CA GLY A 105 -27.82 5.76 28.87
C GLY A 105 -29.17 5.89 29.55
N THR A 106 -29.27 6.66 30.63
CA THR A 106 -30.51 6.90 31.37
C THR A 106 -31.54 7.63 30.49
N ILE A 107 -32.73 7.05 30.32
CA ILE A 107 -33.85 7.71 29.64
C ILE A 107 -34.27 8.91 30.49
N LYS A 108 -34.16 10.11 29.91
CA LYS A 108 -34.65 11.34 30.56
C LYS A 108 -36.06 11.68 30.11
N ALA A 109 -36.90 12.13 31.01
CA ALA A 109 -38.33 12.43 30.74
C ALA A 109 -38.56 13.54 29.68
N ASN A 110 -37.50 14.34 29.34
CA ASN A 110 -37.55 15.41 28.37
C ASN A 110 -36.69 15.10 27.12
N GLY A 111 -36.49 13.84 26.74
CA GLY A 111 -35.83 13.43 25.49
C GLY A 111 -36.71 13.75 24.30
N GLY A 112 -36.21 14.57 23.37
CA GLY A 112 -36.88 14.89 22.10
C GLY A 112 -37.17 16.38 21.89
N ALA A 113 -37.05 16.81 20.66
CA ALA A 113 -37.53 18.01 19.95
C ALA A 113 -37.08 19.42 20.38
N THR A 114 -36.53 19.67 21.54
CA THR A 114 -36.01 21.01 21.91
C THR A 114 -34.72 20.95 22.72
N GLY A 115 -33.66 20.62 22.04
CA GLY A 115 -32.28 20.99 22.37
C GLY A 115 -31.80 20.82 23.82
N GLY A 116 -31.82 19.61 24.38
CA GLY A 116 -31.29 19.45 25.72
C GLY A 116 -31.34 18.08 26.36
N GLY A 117 -31.56 17.03 25.62
CA GLY A 117 -31.57 15.67 26.17
C GLY A 117 -30.97 14.66 25.21
N GLY A 118 -29.93 13.94 25.65
CA GLY A 118 -29.38 12.84 24.88
C GLY A 118 -30.46 11.80 24.57
N GLU A 119 -30.66 11.48 23.31
CA GLU A 119 -31.48 10.35 22.90
C GLU A 119 -30.78 9.05 23.29
N THR A 120 -31.46 8.20 24.04
CA THR A 120 -30.94 6.88 24.41
C THR A 120 -31.44 5.88 23.42
N LEU A 121 -30.56 5.37 22.58
CA LEU A 121 -30.81 4.19 21.77
C LEU A 121 -30.50 2.96 22.61
N VAL A 122 -31.49 2.10 22.85
CA VAL A 122 -31.32 0.85 23.61
C VAL A 122 -30.88 -0.25 22.66
N ALA A 123 -29.70 -0.79 22.87
CA ALA A 123 -29.24 -1.98 22.21
C ALA A 123 -29.30 -3.19 23.14
N HIS A 124 -29.72 -4.33 22.62
CA HIS A 124 -29.86 -5.58 23.34
C HIS A 124 -28.51 -6.30 23.54
N ASN A 125 -28.33 -7.02 24.63
CA ASN A 125 -27.09 -7.62 25.17
C ASN A 125 -26.50 -8.83 24.43
N GLN A 126 -26.57 -8.88 23.10
CA GLN A 126 -25.88 -9.93 22.32
C GLN A 126 -24.92 -9.26 21.31
N PRO A 127 -23.70 -9.78 21.13
CA PRO A 127 -22.77 -9.23 20.14
C PRO A 127 -23.34 -9.45 18.74
N HIS A 128 -23.61 -8.37 18.02
CA HIS A 128 -24.05 -8.38 16.64
C HIS A 128 -22.93 -7.92 15.75
N TYR A 129 -22.81 -8.46 14.55
CA TYR A 129 -21.69 -8.26 13.67
C TYR A 129 -22.10 -7.54 12.40
N ILE A 130 -21.44 -6.44 12.06
CA ILE A 130 -21.45 -5.89 10.70
C ILE A 130 -20.21 -6.35 9.94
N VAL A 131 -20.41 -6.60 8.66
CA VAL A 131 -19.33 -6.88 7.73
C VAL A 131 -19.05 -5.60 6.96
N ARG A 132 -17.86 -5.03 7.09
CA ARG A 132 -17.42 -3.85 6.36
C ARG A 132 -16.04 -4.03 5.78
N ARG A 133 -15.71 -3.22 4.81
CA ARG A 133 -14.33 -3.15 4.29
C ARG A 133 -13.39 -2.56 5.33
N LEU A 134 -12.13 -2.94 5.25
CA LEU A 134 -11.07 -2.26 6.00
C LEU A 134 -11.03 -0.78 5.58
N MET A 135 -10.83 0.09 6.55
CA MET A 135 -10.53 1.50 6.28
C MET A 135 -9.10 1.66 5.76
N PRO A 136 -8.78 2.74 5.03
CA PRO A 136 -7.41 3.00 4.58
C PRO A 136 -6.38 2.93 5.71
N LEU A 137 -6.68 3.50 6.87
CA LEU A 137 -5.84 3.43 8.07
C LEU A 137 -5.56 1.99 8.53
N GLU A 138 -6.57 1.12 8.47
CA GLU A 138 -6.39 -0.30 8.83
C GLU A 138 -5.52 -1.01 7.80
N CYS A 139 -5.64 -0.65 6.52
CA CYS A 139 -4.75 -1.17 5.48
C CYS A 139 -3.30 -0.72 5.70
N SER A 140 -3.06 0.54 6.07
CA SER A 140 -1.71 1.04 6.37
C SER A 140 -1.09 0.32 7.57
N ARG A 141 -1.87 0.11 8.63
CA ARG A 141 -1.43 -0.65 9.82
C ARG A 141 -1.10 -2.10 9.49
N LEU A 142 -1.90 -2.76 8.63
CA LEU A 142 -1.61 -4.11 8.15
C LEU A 142 -0.33 -4.17 7.32
N GLN A 143 -0.01 -3.11 6.60
CA GLN A 143 1.27 -2.97 5.90
C GLN A 143 2.43 -2.57 6.83
N GLY A 144 2.16 -2.33 8.12
CA GLY A 144 3.17 -1.98 9.12
C GLY A 144 3.62 -0.52 9.10
N PHE A 145 2.89 0.36 8.45
CA PHE A 145 3.20 1.79 8.41
C PHE A 145 2.74 2.52 9.67
N PRO A 146 3.41 3.63 10.02
CA PRO A 146 2.93 4.53 11.07
C PRO A 146 1.56 5.12 10.72
N ASP A 147 0.75 5.39 11.74
CA ASP A 147 -0.52 6.09 11.56
C ASP A 147 -0.28 7.47 10.90
N GLY A 148 -1.20 7.84 10.00
CA GLY A 148 -1.10 9.10 9.27
C GLY A 148 -0.11 9.10 8.11
N TRP A 149 0.58 7.99 7.81
CA TRP A 149 1.51 7.95 6.67
C TRP A 149 0.83 8.23 5.31
N GLY A 150 -0.46 7.95 5.16
CA GLY A 150 -1.24 8.30 3.96
C GLY A 150 -1.58 9.78 3.83
N GLU A 151 -1.42 10.57 4.88
CA GLU A 151 -1.72 12.00 4.85
C GLU A 151 -0.74 12.77 3.96
N ILE A 152 -1.25 13.83 3.32
CA ILE A 152 -0.44 14.71 2.48
C ILE A 152 -0.49 16.14 2.98
N GLU A 153 0.62 16.85 2.86
CA GLU A 153 0.68 18.29 3.13
C GLU A 153 -0.15 19.04 2.08
N HIS A 154 -1.01 19.96 2.54
CA HIS A 154 -1.78 20.80 1.64
C HIS A 154 -0.95 21.93 1.07
N LEU A 155 -0.90 22.06 -0.24
CA LEU A 155 -0.20 23.15 -0.89
C LEU A 155 -1.00 24.47 -0.79
N PRO A 156 -0.36 25.59 -0.39
CA PRO A 156 -0.96 26.90 -0.45
C PRO A 156 -1.05 27.42 -1.88
N ALA A 157 -1.96 28.37 -2.11
CA ALA A 157 -2.12 28.96 -3.43
C ALA A 157 -0.96 29.89 -3.86
N ASP A 158 -0.16 30.34 -2.89
CA ASP A 158 1.02 31.19 -3.05
C ASP A 158 2.34 30.43 -2.83
N MET A 159 2.35 29.16 -3.24
CA MET A 159 3.53 28.29 -3.17
C MET A 159 4.74 28.90 -3.93
N THR A 160 5.95 28.44 -3.58
CA THR A 160 7.15 28.89 -4.28
C THR A 160 7.17 28.45 -5.75
N PRO A 161 7.85 29.18 -6.65
CA PRO A 161 7.98 28.80 -8.05
C PRO A 161 8.53 27.37 -8.22
N ASP A 162 9.53 26.98 -7.44
CA ASP A 162 10.14 25.64 -7.51
C ASP A 162 9.13 24.55 -7.15
N THR A 163 8.31 24.78 -6.10
CA THR A 163 7.23 23.87 -5.72
C THR A 163 6.18 23.77 -6.83
N ALA A 164 5.81 24.91 -7.41
CA ALA A 164 4.83 24.95 -8.48
C ALA A 164 5.33 24.22 -9.74
N ASP A 165 6.60 24.42 -10.11
CA ASP A 165 7.19 23.79 -11.29
C ASP A 165 7.37 22.26 -11.09
N PHE A 166 7.75 21.83 -9.90
CA PHE A 166 7.78 20.41 -9.56
C PHE A 166 6.39 19.76 -9.75
N TRP A 167 5.34 20.32 -9.15
CA TRP A 167 4.01 19.75 -9.22
C TRP A 167 3.35 19.85 -10.59
N ARG A 168 3.68 20.88 -11.38
CA ARG A 168 3.30 20.93 -12.80
C ARG A 168 3.98 19.81 -13.59
N GLY A 169 5.24 19.51 -13.28
CA GLY A 169 5.97 18.38 -13.86
C GLY A 169 5.28 17.04 -13.55
N VAL A 170 4.96 16.79 -12.29
CA VAL A 170 4.21 15.60 -11.83
C VAL A 170 2.86 15.50 -12.56
N TYR A 171 2.11 16.60 -12.63
CA TYR A 171 0.82 16.64 -13.33
C TYR A 171 0.94 16.30 -14.81
N ARG A 172 1.93 16.88 -15.51
CA ARG A 172 2.19 16.58 -16.94
C ARG A 172 2.52 15.11 -17.15
N THR A 173 3.41 14.56 -16.34
CA THR A 173 3.81 13.15 -16.39
C THR A 173 2.61 12.23 -16.20
N ALA A 174 1.77 12.50 -15.18
CA ALA A 174 0.56 11.72 -14.94
C ALA A 174 -0.43 11.79 -16.10
N CYS A 175 -0.61 12.98 -16.70
CA CYS A 175 -1.45 13.14 -17.89
C CYS A 175 -0.90 12.35 -19.09
N THR A 176 0.41 12.39 -19.34
CA THR A 176 1.07 11.67 -20.43
C THR A 176 0.88 10.15 -20.28
N ILE A 177 1.09 9.61 -19.07
CA ILE A 177 0.90 8.19 -18.81
C ILE A 177 -0.55 7.75 -19.01
N LYS A 178 -1.50 8.60 -18.61
CA LYS A 178 -2.94 8.35 -18.78
C LYS A 178 -3.45 8.63 -20.20
N GLY A 179 -2.62 9.14 -21.09
CA GLY A 179 -3.03 9.51 -22.45
C GLY A 179 -4.04 10.65 -22.49
N VAL A 180 -4.05 11.54 -21.48
CA VAL A 180 -4.99 12.68 -21.42
C VAL A 180 -4.28 14.00 -21.62
N VAL A 181 -4.99 14.95 -22.24
CA VAL A 181 -4.46 16.31 -22.46
C VAL A 181 -4.46 17.08 -21.12
N PRO A 182 -3.32 17.66 -20.71
CA PRO A 182 -3.26 18.44 -19.47
C PRO A 182 -4.17 19.68 -19.54
N LYS A 183 -4.91 19.95 -18.45
CA LYS A 183 -5.74 21.14 -18.34
C LYS A 183 -4.87 22.39 -18.25
N LYS A 184 -5.07 23.35 -19.14
CA LYS A 184 -4.31 24.62 -19.19
C LYS A 184 -4.36 25.37 -17.85
N SER A 185 -5.52 25.40 -17.19
CA SER A 185 -5.68 26.07 -15.89
C SER A 185 -4.75 25.54 -14.81
N ILE A 186 -4.50 24.23 -14.74
CA ILE A 186 -3.58 23.63 -13.76
C ILE A 186 -2.12 23.98 -14.12
N LEU A 187 -1.81 24.10 -15.40
CA LEU A 187 -0.46 24.43 -15.85
C LEU A 187 -0.09 25.91 -15.68
N THR A 188 -1.09 26.81 -15.58
CA THR A 188 -0.86 28.27 -15.60
C THR A 188 -1.30 29.00 -14.33
N SER A 189 -2.00 28.34 -13.42
CA SER A 189 -2.50 28.93 -12.17
C SER A 189 -2.11 28.10 -10.95
N ASP A 190 -1.36 28.71 -10.03
CA ASP A 190 -0.94 28.06 -8.78
C ASP A 190 -2.14 27.68 -7.92
N LYS A 191 -3.19 28.52 -7.88
CA LYS A 191 -4.44 28.21 -7.19
C LYS A 191 -5.12 26.94 -7.75
N ALA A 192 -5.12 26.75 -9.07
CA ALA A 192 -5.71 25.58 -9.71
C ALA A 192 -4.82 24.34 -9.48
N LEU A 193 -3.51 24.52 -9.48
CA LEU A 193 -2.52 23.47 -9.17
C LEU A 193 -2.66 23.01 -7.71
N ALA A 194 -2.71 23.94 -6.75
CA ALA A 194 -2.93 23.63 -5.33
C ALA A 194 -4.25 22.90 -5.12
N LYS A 195 -5.34 23.37 -5.76
CA LYS A 195 -6.63 22.67 -5.68
C LYS A 195 -6.54 21.23 -6.22
N TRP A 196 -5.87 21.02 -7.34
CA TRP A 196 -5.68 19.66 -7.90
C TRP A 196 -4.87 18.79 -6.93
N HIS A 197 -3.74 19.29 -6.42
CA HIS A 197 -2.88 18.58 -5.49
C HIS A 197 -3.64 18.18 -4.21
N ASN A 198 -4.34 19.13 -3.59
CA ASN A 198 -5.04 18.92 -2.32
C ASN A 198 -6.26 17.98 -2.44
N GLN A 199 -6.61 17.58 -3.67
CA GLN A 199 -7.62 16.57 -3.97
C GLN A 199 -7.03 15.20 -4.34
N LEU A 200 -5.71 15.01 -4.23
CA LEU A 200 -5.06 13.73 -4.53
C LEU A 200 -5.38 12.67 -3.49
N HIS A 201 -5.52 13.06 -2.22
CA HIS A 201 -5.86 12.14 -1.13
C HIS A 201 -7.36 11.81 -1.21
N THR A 202 -7.64 10.55 -1.48
CA THR A 202 -8.97 9.93 -1.46
C THR A 202 -8.80 8.50 -0.98
N ASP A 203 -9.85 7.91 -0.37
CA ASP A 203 -9.82 6.50 0.06
C ASP A 203 -9.38 5.57 -1.06
N GLY A 204 -9.91 5.79 -2.28
CA GLY A 204 -9.55 4.97 -3.44
C GLY A 204 -8.08 5.08 -3.86
N ALA A 205 -7.49 6.28 -3.76
CA ALA A 205 -6.06 6.49 -4.03
C ALA A 205 -5.19 5.83 -2.95
N GLU A 206 -5.63 5.92 -1.71
CA GLU A 206 -4.96 5.33 -0.56
C GLU A 206 -5.01 3.80 -0.61
N TYR A 207 -6.17 3.18 -0.86
CA TYR A 207 -6.29 1.74 -1.08
C TYR A 207 -5.39 1.25 -2.22
N LYS A 208 -5.35 1.98 -3.34
CA LYS A 208 -4.48 1.66 -4.47
C LYS A 208 -3.01 1.69 -4.06
N MET A 209 -2.60 2.69 -3.30
CA MET A 209 -1.23 2.83 -2.82
C MET A 209 -0.84 1.65 -1.89
N TRP A 210 -1.69 1.33 -0.91
CA TRP A 210 -1.43 0.20 -0.01
C TRP A 210 -1.44 -1.15 -0.73
N GLY A 211 -2.36 -1.32 -1.69
CA GLY A 211 -2.48 -2.57 -2.46
C GLY A 211 -1.37 -2.79 -3.48
N ASN A 212 -0.68 -1.74 -3.94
CA ASN A 212 0.48 -1.84 -4.83
C ASN A 212 1.81 -1.90 -4.06
N GLY A 213 1.79 -1.60 -2.76
CA GLY A 213 2.98 -1.55 -1.92
C GLY A 213 3.30 -2.89 -1.27
N MET A 214 4.53 -3.02 -0.79
CA MET A 214 4.95 -4.12 0.06
C MET A 214 4.80 -3.76 1.54
N ALA A 215 4.73 -4.77 2.41
CA ALA A 215 4.73 -4.55 3.85
C ALA A 215 6.08 -4.02 4.34
N LEU A 216 6.04 -2.98 5.16
CA LEU A 216 7.23 -2.32 5.71
C LEU A 216 8.16 -3.27 6.48
N PRO A 217 7.69 -4.24 7.29
CA PRO A 217 8.57 -5.20 7.96
C PRO A 217 9.44 -6.02 6.99
N ASN A 218 8.91 -6.34 5.81
CA ASN A 218 9.68 -7.05 4.78
C ASN A 218 10.81 -6.17 4.23
N ALA A 219 10.53 -4.90 3.96
CA ALA A 219 11.56 -3.94 3.56
C ALA A 219 12.64 -3.77 4.63
N LEU A 220 12.22 -3.62 5.90
CA LEU A 220 13.14 -3.54 7.05
C LEU A 220 14.07 -4.76 7.14
N PHE A 221 13.55 -5.96 6.88
CA PHE A 221 14.35 -7.18 6.91
C PHE A 221 15.50 -7.16 5.91
N PHE A 222 15.26 -6.70 4.66
CA PHE A 222 16.29 -6.70 3.61
C PHE A 222 17.19 -5.47 3.69
N VAL A 223 16.60 -4.28 3.82
CA VAL A 223 17.36 -3.03 3.91
C VAL A 223 18.24 -3.03 5.16
N GLY A 224 17.72 -3.47 6.31
CA GLY A 224 18.47 -3.53 7.55
C GLY A 224 19.68 -4.46 7.44
N ARG A 225 19.54 -5.61 6.77
CA ARG A 225 20.67 -6.53 6.53
C ARG A 225 21.70 -5.94 5.59
N ALA A 226 21.28 -5.29 4.51
CA ALA A 226 22.19 -4.62 3.58
C ALA A 226 22.97 -3.49 4.27
N VAL A 227 22.29 -2.65 5.06
CA VAL A 227 22.91 -1.58 5.85
C VAL A 227 23.93 -2.15 6.83
N ALA A 228 23.54 -3.17 7.61
CA ALA A 228 24.42 -3.81 8.59
C ALA A 228 25.67 -4.42 7.92
N GLN A 229 25.51 -5.09 6.78
CA GLN A 229 26.61 -5.70 6.04
C GLN A 229 27.58 -4.64 5.52
N ILE A 230 27.06 -3.58 4.86
CA ILE A 230 27.92 -2.48 4.35
C ILE A 230 28.67 -1.81 5.51
N SER A 231 27.98 -1.52 6.61
CA SER A 231 28.59 -0.87 7.77
C SER A 231 29.69 -1.73 8.39
N ALA A 232 29.51 -3.05 8.45
CA ALA A 232 30.50 -3.99 8.95
C ALA A 232 31.71 -4.11 8.01
N ASP A 233 31.49 -4.29 6.71
CA ASP A 233 32.54 -4.52 5.72
C ASP A 233 33.43 -3.28 5.51
N GLU A 234 32.82 -2.10 5.50
CA GLU A 234 33.51 -0.84 5.23
C GLU A 234 33.84 -0.03 6.49
N HIS A 235 33.47 -0.55 7.67
CA HIS A 235 33.69 0.11 8.98
C HIS A 235 33.20 1.56 9.01
N ARG A 236 32.02 1.81 8.43
CA ARG A 236 31.40 3.13 8.35
C ARG A 236 30.02 3.17 9.01
N PRO A 237 29.60 4.36 9.55
CA PRO A 237 28.30 4.53 10.17
C PRO A 237 27.14 4.28 9.20
N ALA A 238 26.02 3.78 9.71
CA ALA A 238 24.82 3.48 8.92
C ALA A 238 24.27 4.72 8.20
N ASP A 239 24.32 5.90 8.81
CA ASP A 239 23.85 7.18 8.24
C ASP A 239 24.60 7.62 6.98
N THR A 240 25.79 7.04 6.74
CA THR A 240 26.55 7.24 5.51
C THR A 240 26.14 6.30 4.37
N VAL A 241 25.35 5.25 4.68
CA VAL A 241 24.83 4.31 3.69
C VAL A 241 23.66 4.97 2.94
N LYS A 242 23.77 5.07 1.61
CA LYS A 242 22.78 5.72 0.76
C LYS A 242 21.84 4.71 0.09
N LEU A 243 20.56 5.04 0.03
CA LEU A 243 19.57 4.24 -0.66
C LEU A 243 18.88 5.05 -1.76
N GLY A 244 18.69 4.43 -2.93
CA GLY A 244 17.85 4.92 -4.02
C GLY A 244 16.77 3.89 -4.37
N SER A 245 15.56 4.35 -4.67
CA SER A 245 14.41 3.50 -4.92
C SER A 245 13.70 3.85 -6.23
N LEU A 246 13.39 2.85 -7.04
CA LEU A 246 12.56 2.98 -8.23
C LEU A 246 11.19 2.32 -8.00
N PHE A 247 10.15 2.88 -8.61
CA PHE A 247 8.76 2.44 -8.43
C PHE A 247 8.34 2.53 -6.97
N ASP A 248 8.67 3.64 -6.35
CA ASP A 248 8.74 3.80 -4.91
C ASP A 248 7.38 3.68 -4.18
N GLY A 249 6.28 3.95 -4.89
CA GLY A 249 4.92 3.82 -4.35
C GLY A 249 4.76 4.59 -3.05
N SER A 250 4.41 3.88 -1.97
CA SER A 250 4.21 4.45 -0.62
C SER A 250 5.48 4.93 0.09
N GLY A 251 6.67 4.80 -0.52
CA GLY A 251 7.93 5.14 0.12
C GLY A 251 8.46 4.07 1.07
N THR A 252 8.07 2.81 0.86
CA THR A 252 8.39 1.70 1.78
C THR A 252 9.90 1.50 1.94
N MET A 253 10.64 1.47 0.83
CA MET A 253 12.10 1.26 0.86
C MET A 253 12.85 2.45 1.46
N PRO A 254 12.56 3.71 1.08
CA PRO A 254 13.13 4.88 1.76
C PRO A 254 12.79 4.96 3.25
N LEU A 255 11.55 4.66 3.65
CA LEU A 255 11.18 4.62 5.07
C LEU A 255 11.98 3.55 5.82
N ALA A 256 12.09 2.35 5.24
CA ALA A 256 12.90 1.28 5.82
C ALA A 256 14.37 1.71 5.98
N ALA A 257 14.93 2.45 5.00
CA ALA A 257 16.28 2.99 5.10
C ALA A 257 16.42 3.93 6.30
N VAL A 258 15.50 4.90 6.45
CA VAL A 258 15.50 5.82 7.59
C VAL A 258 15.43 5.05 8.91
N MET A 259 14.52 4.08 9.03
CA MET A 259 14.35 3.27 10.25
C MET A 259 15.58 2.40 10.57
N CYS A 260 16.37 2.03 9.54
CA CYS A 260 17.64 1.31 9.70
C CYS A 260 18.85 2.25 9.87
N GLY A 261 18.63 3.55 9.97
CA GLY A 261 19.66 4.56 10.14
C GLY A 261 20.41 4.96 8.85
N ALA A 262 19.97 4.48 7.68
CA ALA A 262 20.53 4.83 6.38
C ALA A 262 19.87 6.06 5.78
N THR A 263 20.49 6.67 4.77
CA THR A 263 20.03 7.90 4.13
C THR A 263 19.42 7.61 2.76
N PRO A 264 18.08 7.69 2.59
CA PRO A 264 17.46 7.67 1.26
C PRO A 264 17.74 9.00 0.56
N VAL A 265 18.29 8.94 -0.67
CA VAL A 265 18.72 10.15 -1.40
C VAL A 265 17.82 10.49 -2.58
N TRP A 266 17.28 9.49 -3.27
CA TRP A 266 16.37 9.70 -4.38
C TRP A 266 15.35 8.56 -4.52
N ALA A 267 14.20 8.91 -5.12
CA ALA A 267 13.15 7.98 -5.46
C ALA A 267 12.55 8.30 -6.83
N SER A 268 12.05 7.28 -7.52
CA SER A 268 11.31 7.43 -8.79
C SER A 268 9.91 6.86 -8.64
N GLU A 269 8.94 7.70 -8.90
CA GLU A 269 7.50 7.40 -8.91
C GLU A 269 6.80 8.32 -9.91
N VAL A 270 5.68 7.91 -10.47
CA VAL A 270 4.92 8.67 -11.48
C VAL A 270 3.48 8.97 -11.06
N GLU A 271 2.96 8.23 -10.08
CA GLU A 271 1.61 8.45 -9.56
C GLU A 271 1.60 9.65 -8.58
N PRO A 272 0.75 10.66 -8.82
CA PRO A 272 0.80 11.90 -8.04
C PRO A 272 0.55 11.73 -6.54
N TYR A 273 -0.36 10.85 -6.13
CA TYR A 273 -0.68 10.69 -4.73
C TYR A 273 0.47 10.06 -3.93
N PRO A 274 1.06 8.93 -4.32
CA PRO A 274 2.27 8.40 -3.68
C PRO A 274 3.42 9.41 -3.62
N ILE A 275 3.62 10.22 -4.68
CA ILE A 275 4.63 11.30 -4.68
C ILE A 275 4.29 12.33 -3.59
N ALA A 276 3.01 12.69 -3.41
CA ALA A 276 2.60 13.65 -2.39
C ALA A 276 2.85 13.10 -0.98
N VAL A 277 2.54 11.82 -0.74
CA VAL A 277 2.81 11.13 0.52
C VAL A 277 4.31 11.14 0.84
N THR A 278 5.14 10.68 -0.09
CA THR A 278 6.58 10.61 0.14
C THR A 278 7.23 11.99 0.25
N LYS A 279 6.74 13.00 -0.46
CA LYS A 279 7.20 14.40 -0.28
C LYS A 279 6.84 14.96 1.09
N THR A 280 5.70 14.59 1.65
CA THR A 280 5.28 15.01 2.99
C THR A 280 6.15 14.38 4.08
N HIS A 281 6.39 13.06 4.00
CA HIS A 281 7.05 12.32 5.08
C HIS A 281 8.56 12.18 4.92
N LEU A 282 9.07 12.30 3.69
CA LEU A 282 10.48 12.18 3.33
C LEU A 282 10.94 13.38 2.48
N PRO A 283 10.85 14.63 3.00
CA PRO A 283 11.04 15.85 2.20
C PRO A 283 12.45 15.96 1.58
N ASN A 284 13.43 15.31 2.17
CA ASN A 284 14.82 15.33 1.70
C ASN A 284 15.11 14.35 0.55
N VAL A 285 14.18 13.42 0.25
CA VAL A 285 14.32 12.50 -0.86
C VAL A 285 14.03 13.22 -2.19
N ARG A 286 14.98 13.18 -3.11
CA ARG A 286 14.83 13.78 -4.44
C ARG A 286 13.97 12.90 -5.33
N HIS A 287 12.85 13.40 -5.83
CA HIS A 287 12.03 12.69 -6.81
C HIS A 287 12.59 12.84 -8.23
N LEU A 288 12.85 11.70 -8.89
CA LEU A 288 13.43 11.63 -10.24
C LEU A 288 12.38 11.49 -11.35
N GLY A 289 11.10 11.27 -10.98
CA GLY A 289 10.00 11.12 -11.94
C GLY A 289 10.01 9.77 -12.66
N ASN A 290 9.84 9.79 -14.00
CA ASN A 290 9.72 8.60 -14.83
C ASN A 290 11.09 7.90 -15.02
N VAL A 291 11.17 6.62 -14.73
CA VAL A 291 12.38 5.79 -14.86
C VAL A 291 13.00 5.83 -16.26
N SER A 292 12.16 5.92 -17.31
CA SER A 292 12.65 5.97 -18.70
C SER A 292 13.43 7.26 -19.03
N ALA A 293 13.32 8.29 -18.19
CA ALA A 293 14.05 9.54 -18.35
C ALA A 293 15.32 9.64 -17.48
N ILE A 294 15.56 8.65 -16.62
CA ILE A 294 16.69 8.63 -15.70
C ILE A 294 17.96 8.15 -16.44
N ASP A 295 19.04 8.92 -16.31
CA ASP A 295 20.39 8.51 -16.68
C ASP A 295 21.11 8.06 -15.41
N GLY A 296 21.31 6.75 -15.27
CA GLY A 296 21.91 6.14 -14.08
C GLY A 296 23.35 6.59 -13.81
N GLY A 297 24.07 7.03 -14.85
CA GLY A 297 25.42 7.56 -14.73
C GLY A 297 25.49 9.00 -14.22
N LYS A 298 24.34 9.71 -14.16
CA LYS A 298 24.28 11.12 -13.75
C LYS A 298 23.52 11.36 -12.44
N ILE A 299 22.80 10.36 -11.94
CA ILE A 299 22.18 10.46 -10.62
C ILE A 299 23.19 10.17 -9.52
N GLU A 300 22.88 10.58 -8.31
CA GLU A 300 23.74 10.33 -7.15
C GLU A 300 23.94 8.82 -6.95
N PRO A 301 25.17 8.32 -6.89
CA PRO A 301 25.44 6.92 -6.64
C PRO A 301 24.98 6.50 -5.24
N VAL A 302 24.41 5.29 -5.14
CA VAL A 302 23.86 4.75 -3.89
C VAL A 302 24.45 3.39 -3.56
N ASP A 303 24.54 3.10 -2.29
CA ASP A 303 24.99 1.77 -1.82
C ASP A 303 23.91 0.71 -2.06
N ILE A 304 22.66 1.06 -1.80
CA ILE A 304 21.51 0.18 -1.92
C ILE A 304 20.58 0.74 -2.99
N PHE A 305 20.39 -0.03 -4.05
CA PHE A 305 19.49 0.28 -5.15
C PHE A 305 18.30 -0.66 -5.06
N THR A 306 17.09 -0.13 -4.88
CA THR A 306 15.86 -0.94 -4.72
C THR A 306 14.88 -0.67 -5.84
N PHE A 307 14.15 -1.70 -6.25
CA PHE A 307 13.06 -1.54 -7.20
C PHE A 307 12.02 -2.67 -7.13
N GLY A 308 10.73 -2.30 -7.22
CA GLY A 308 9.60 -3.20 -7.33
C GLY A 308 8.92 -3.02 -8.70
N SER A 309 9.45 -3.67 -9.75
CA SER A 309 8.88 -3.53 -11.09
C SER A 309 7.52 -4.24 -11.20
N PRO A 310 6.53 -3.69 -11.94
CA PRO A 310 5.26 -4.36 -12.15
C PRO A 310 5.41 -5.76 -12.76
N CYS A 311 4.71 -6.76 -12.21
CA CYS A 311 4.81 -8.17 -12.63
C CYS A 311 4.43 -8.41 -14.10
N GLN A 312 3.54 -7.57 -14.65
CA GLN A 312 3.04 -7.70 -16.02
C GLN A 312 4.11 -7.45 -17.10
N ASP A 313 5.25 -6.90 -16.70
CA ASP A 313 6.32 -6.48 -17.60
C ASP A 313 7.44 -7.52 -17.78
N LEU A 314 7.38 -8.66 -17.08
CA LEU A 314 8.41 -9.70 -17.17
C LEU A 314 8.25 -10.62 -18.41
N SER A 315 7.14 -10.51 -19.17
CA SER A 315 6.88 -11.43 -20.28
C SER A 315 7.96 -11.37 -21.37
N ILE A 316 8.52 -12.53 -21.71
CA ILE A 316 9.56 -12.77 -22.74
C ILE A 316 9.15 -12.26 -24.14
N ALA A 317 7.86 -12.01 -24.38
CA ALA A 317 7.35 -11.56 -25.67
C ALA A 317 8.01 -10.26 -26.20
N GLY A 318 8.56 -9.42 -25.29
CA GLY A 318 9.34 -8.22 -25.67
C GLY A 318 10.72 -8.52 -26.26
N ARG A 319 11.40 -9.60 -25.82
CA ARG A 319 12.78 -9.93 -26.23
C ARG A 319 12.85 -10.65 -27.58
N ARG A 320 11.82 -11.41 -27.94
CA ARG A 320 11.80 -12.17 -29.24
C ARG A 320 11.56 -11.31 -30.47
N LYS A 321 11.18 -10.04 -30.34
CA LYS A 321 10.93 -9.14 -31.48
C LYS A 321 12.09 -8.21 -31.83
N GLY A 322 13.29 -8.49 -31.33
CA GLY A 322 14.50 -7.72 -31.67
C GLY A 322 14.45 -6.27 -31.19
N LEU A 323 15.58 -5.57 -31.21
CA LEU A 323 15.82 -4.18 -30.75
C LEU A 323 14.92 -3.07 -31.38
N LYS A 324 13.85 -3.45 -32.11
CA LYS A 324 12.87 -2.53 -32.73
C LYS A 324 11.43 -2.69 -32.23
N GLY A 325 11.16 -3.56 -31.25
CA GLY A 325 9.83 -3.72 -30.64
C GLY A 325 9.70 -2.81 -29.43
N GLN A 326 9.00 -1.70 -29.56
CA GLN A 326 8.65 -0.79 -28.46
C GLN A 326 7.78 -1.48 -27.42
N LYS A 327 8.37 -1.93 -26.35
CA LYS A 327 7.97 -1.90 -24.95
C LYS A 327 9.14 -2.47 -24.16
N SER A 328 10.10 -1.61 -23.82
CA SER A 328 11.04 -1.93 -22.76
C SER A 328 10.23 -2.17 -21.51
N SER A 329 10.25 -3.36 -20.93
CA SER A 329 9.59 -3.58 -19.65
C SER A 329 10.28 -2.70 -18.61
N LEU A 330 9.51 -2.20 -17.64
CA LEU A 330 10.03 -1.32 -16.59
C LEU A 330 11.15 -2.01 -15.77
N PHE A 331 11.16 -3.33 -15.72
CA PHE A 331 12.26 -4.12 -15.19
C PHE A 331 13.60 -3.80 -15.89
N TRP A 332 13.59 -3.77 -17.23
CA TRP A 332 14.81 -3.48 -18.01
C TRP A 332 15.31 -2.05 -17.82
N GLU A 333 14.41 -1.09 -17.57
CA GLU A 333 14.81 0.27 -17.21
C GLU A 333 15.56 0.29 -15.87
N ALA A 334 15.11 -0.49 -14.88
CA ALA A 334 15.83 -0.59 -13.61
C ALA A 334 17.22 -1.23 -13.78
N ILE A 335 17.33 -2.31 -14.56
CA ILE A 335 18.63 -2.93 -14.88
C ILE A 335 19.54 -1.97 -15.65
N ARG A 336 19.00 -1.20 -16.62
CA ARG A 336 19.77 -0.17 -17.36
C ARG A 336 20.33 0.88 -16.41
N ILE A 337 19.50 1.45 -15.52
CA ILE A 337 19.92 2.49 -14.57
C ILE A 337 21.01 1.96 -13.62
N ALA A 338 20.85 0.74 -13.10
CA ALA A 338 21.85 0.10 -12.25
C ALA A 338 23.16 -0.13 -13.00
N SER A 339 23.11 -0.62 -14.25
CA SER A 339 24.27 -0.84 -15.10
C SER A 339 25.00 0.46 -15.46
N GLU A 340 24.27 1.53 -15.76
CA GLU A 340 24.81 2.86 -16.02
C GLU A 340 25.52 3.42 -14.78
N MET A 341 24.94 3.23 -13.58
CA MET A 341 25.58 3.63 -12.31
C MET A 341 26.85 2.84 -12.05
N LEU A 342 26.84 1.52 -12.25
CA LEU A 342 28.04 0.67 -12.15
C LEU A 342 29.12 1.15 -13.10
N ALA A 343 28.80 1.39 -14.37
CA ALA A 343 29.76 1.86 -15.37
C ALA A 343 30.37 3.23 -14.99
N ALA A 344 29.52 4.18 -14.55
CA ALA A 344 29.98 5.51 -14.17
C ALA A 344 30.82 5.53 -12.89
N THR A 345 30.70 4.53 -12.05
CA THR A 345 31.42 4.44 -10.77
C THR A 345 32.57 3.42 -10.79
N GLY A 346 32.90 2.88 -11.97
CA GLY A 346 33.95 1.86 -12.10
C GLY A 346 33.61 0.55 -11.37
N GLY A 347 32.36 0.18 -11.32
CA GLY A 347 31.85 -1.02 -10.65
C GLY A 347 31.66 -0.87 -9.13
N ARG A 348 31.77 0.35 -8.58
CA ARG A 348 31.73 0.56 -7.12
C ARG A 348 30.31 0.62 -6.55
N TYR A 349 29.37 1.22 -7.29
CA TYR A 349 27.99 1.42 -6.86
C TYR A 349 27.00 0.99 -7.95
N PRO A 350 25.85 0.40 -7.59
CA PRO A 350 25.43 0.07 -6.24
C PRO A 350 26.16 -1.15 -5.66
N ARG A 351 26.23 -1.24 -4.31
CA ARG A 351 26.77 -2.40 -3.58
C ARG A 351 25.74 -3.51 -3.47
N PHE A 352 24.48 -3.13 -3.27
CA PHE A 352 23.33 -4.03 -3.22
C PHE A 352 22.27 -3.57 -4.21
N VAL A 353 21.72 -4.53 -4.96
CA VAL A 353 20.52 -4.35 -5.77
C VAL A 353 19.44 -5.25 -5.19
N ILE A 354 18.32 -4.66 -4.79
CA ILE A 354 17.19 -5.37 -4.20
C ILE A 354 15.99 -5.25 -5.14
N TRP A 355 15.60 -6.36 -5.73
CA TRP A 355 14.37 -6.46 -6.51
C TRP A 355 13.27 -7.08 -5.67
N GLU A 356 12.12 -6.45 -5.65
CA GLU A 356 10.91 -6.89 -4.95
C GLU A 356 9.82 -7.25 -5.95
N ASN A 357 9.08 -8.33 -5.67
CA ASN A 357 7.88 -8.67 -6.45
C ASN A 357 6.95 -9.63 -5.68
N VAL A 358 5.74 -9.83 -6.19
CA VAL A 358 4.75 -10.74 -5.60
C VAL A 358 5.14 -12.21 -5.81
N TYR A 359 4.56 -13.12 -5.00
CA TYR A 359 4.82 -14.57 -5.04
C TYR A 359 4.63 -15.18 -6.43
N GLY A 360 3.66 -14.67 -7.20
CA GLY A 360 3.39 -15.12 -8.56
C GLY A 360 4.56 -14.98 -9.54
N ALA A 361 5.53 -14.12 -9.24
CA ALA A 361 6.71 -13.94 -10.07
C ALA A 361 7.56 -15.21 -10.19
N LEU A 362 7.57 -16.07 -9.16
CA LEU A 362 8.31 -17.34 -9.15
C LEU A 362 7.76 -18.36 -10.16
N SER A 363 6.49 -18.28 -10.51
CA SER A 363 5.80 -19.21 -11.41
C SER A 363 5.41 -18.59 -12.74
N SER A 364 5.69 -17.30 -12.93
CA SER A 364 5.39 -16.60 -14.18
C SER A 364 6.05 -17.32 -15.37
N ASN A 365 5.26 -17.59 -16.41
CA ASN A 365 5.69 -18.32 -17.60
C ASN A 365 6.43 -19.65 -17.28
N GLY A 366 5.88 -20.41 -16.30
CA GLY A 366 6.48 -21.69 -15.86
C GLY A 366 7.80 -21.56 -15.10
N GLY A 367 8.14 -20.35 -14.62
CA GLY A 367 9.40 -20.03 -13.93
C GLY A 367 10.47 -19.38 -14.81
N ASP A 368 10.27 -19.33 -16.13
CA ASP A 368 11.25 -18.77 -17.07
C ASP A 368 11.49 -17.28 -16.86
N ASP A 369 10.43 -16.53 -16.52
CA ASP A 369 10.56 -15.08 -16.27
C ASP A 369 11.43 -14.81 -15.04
N PHE A 370 11.30 -15.63 -13.99
CA PHE A 370 12.13 -15.50 -12.79
C PHE A 370 13.58 -15.91 -13.04
N GLU A 371 13.83 -16.90 -13.87
CA GLU A 371 15.18 -17.27 -14.34
C GLU A 371 15.87 -16.07 -15.01
N ILE A 372 15.15 -15.33 -15.85
CA ILE A 372 15.67 -14.10 -16.49
C ILE A 372 16.04 -13.06 -15.42
N VAL A 373 15.16 -12.79 -14.45
CA VAL A 373 15.44 -11.83 -13.37
C VAL A 373 16.72 -12.20 -12.64
N LEU A 374 16.88 -13.46 -12.22
CA LEU A 374 18.09 -13.91 -11.51
C LEU A 374 19.36 -13.74 -12.36
N ASN A 375 19.30 -14.07 -13.64
CA ASN A 375 20.43 -13.95 -14.54
C ASN A 375 20.81 -12.49 -14.81
N GLU A 376 19.84 -11.58 -14.96
CA GLU A 376 20.14 -10.16 -15.14
C GLU A 376 20.74 -9.54 -13.87
N LEU A 377 20.25 -9.93 -12.69
CA LEU A 377 20.86 -9.51 -11.42
C LEU A 377 22.27 -10.08 -11.24
N LEU A 378 22.50 -11.33 -11.65
CA LEU A 378 23.82 -11.95 -11.61
C LEU A 378 24.81 -11.24 -12.56
N HIS A 379 24.36 -10.85 -13.74
CA HIS A 379 25.18 -10.10 -14.70
C HIS A 379 25.61 -8.72 -14.13
N LEU A 380 24.80 -8.07 -13.28
CA LEU A 380 25.18 -6.82 -12.62
C LEU A 380 26.41 -6.99 -11.69
N THR A 381 26.64 -8.20 -11.17
CA THR A 381 27.84 -8.49 -10.35
C THR A 381 29.10 -8.68 -11.18
N GLY A 382 28.99 -8.68 -12.51
CA GLY A 382 30.08 -8.98 -13.44
C GLY A 382 30.32 -10.47 -13.64
N SER A 383 29.45 -11.35 -13.11
CA SER A 383 29.50 -12.79 -13.33
C SER A 383 29.08 -13.15 -14.76
N ASN A 384 29.83 -14.09 -15.37
CA ASN A 384 29.46 -14.73 -16.63
C ASN A 384 28.76 -16.06 -16.43
N GLU A 385 28.47 -16.44 -15.20
CA GLU A 385 27.70 -17.65 -14.90
C GLU A 385 26.26 -17.50 -15.33
N PHE A 386 25.58 -18.62 -15.49
CA PHE A 386 24.19 -18.67 -15.89
C PHE A 386 23.40 -19.62 -15.00
N ILE A 387 22.35 -19.09 -14.37
CA ILE A 387 21.44 -19.86 -13.52
C ILE A 387 20.40 -20.52 -14.43
N ARG A 388 20.27 -21.85 -14.34
CA ARG A 388 19.22 -22.61 -15.01
C ARG A 388 18.45 -23.46 -14.00
N GLN A 389 17.14 -23.35 -14.03
CA GLN A 389 16.24 -24.23 -13.29
C GLN A 389 14.97 -24.43 -14.11
N HIS A 390 14.56 -25.68 -14.27
CA HIS A 390 13.28 -25.99 -14.89
C HIS A 390 12.21 -26.18 -13.82
N GLY A 391 11.08 -25.48 -13.98
CA GLY A 391 9.93 -25.61 -13.09
C GLY A 391 9.77 -24.47 -12.09
N ILE A 392 8.88 -24.65 -11.12
CA ILE A 392 8.54 -23.63 -10.10
C ILE A 392 9.68 -23.50 -9.10
N TRP A 393 10.08 -22.25 -8.84
CA TRP A 393 11.15 -21.91 -7.89
C TRP A 393 10.69 -22.09 -6.45
N GLY A 394 11.59 -22.57 -5.61
CA GLY A 394 11.34 -22.71 -4.16
C GLY A 394 11.36 -21.39 -3.40
N GLY A 395 11.14 -21.44 -2.09
CA GLY A 395 11.07 -20.26 -1.24
C GLY A 395 12.39 -19.59 -0.88
N PHE A 396 13.53 -20.25 -1.16
CA PHE A 396 14.88 -19.72 -0.92
C PHE A 396 15.93 -20.46 -1.75
N ALA A 397 16.82 -19.71 -2.36
CA ALA A 397 18.09 -20.21 -2.88
C ALA A 397 19.13 -19.07 -2.98
N GLY A 398 20.41 -19.44 -3.07
CA GLY A 398 21.54 -18.55 -3.35
C GLY A 398 22.33 -19.11 -4.51
N TYR A 399 22.78 -18.23 -5.41
CA TYR A 399 23.55 -18.55 -6.59
C TYR A 399 24.73 -17.57 -6.69
N GLY A 400 25.87 -17.95 -6.12
CA GLY A 400 27.01 -17.03 -6.05
C GLY A 400 26.66 -15.77 -5.27
N GLU A 401 26.69 -14.65 -5.95
CA GLU A 401 26.41 -13.31 -5.38
C GLU A 401 24.92 -12.92 -5.44
N VAL A 402 24.05 -13.79 -5.96
CA VAL A 402 22.60 -13.57 -6.03
C VAL A 402 21.88 -14.54 -5.11
N ALA A 403 20.99 -14.03 -4.29
CA ALA A 403 20.11 -14.84 -3.46
C ALA A 403 18.68 -14.30 -3.52
N TYR A 404 17.70 -15.17 -3.36
CA TYR A 404 16.31 -14.75 -3.19
C TYR A 404 15.66 -15.46 -2.00
N ARG A 405 14.65 -14.83 -1.46
CA ARG A 405 13.87 -15.39 -0.36
C ARG A 405 12.42 -14.92 -0.45
N VAL A 406 11.50 -15.85 -0.21
CA VAL A 406 10.11 -15.53 0.09
C VAL A 406 10.03 -15.11 1.55
N VAL A 407 9.49 -13.93 1.81
CA VAL A 407 9.30 -13.41 3.16
C VAL A 407 7.84 -13.07 3.36
N ASP A 408 7.31 -13.52 4.48
CA ASP A 408 5.96 -13.26 4.93
C ASP A 408 6.01 -12.24 6.08
N ALA A 409 5.27 -11.14 5.94
CA ALA A 409 5.20 -10.10 6.97
C ALA A 409 4.70 -10.66 8.32
N GLY A 410 3.81 -11.65 8.30
CA GLY A 410 3.31 -12.31 9.49
C GLY A 410 4.39 -13.00 10.32
N TRP A 411 5.51 -13.43 9.72
CA TRP A 411 6.65 -14.00 10.44
C TRP A 411 7.47 -12.94 11.16
N LEU A 412 7.47 -11.71 10.69
CA LEU A 412 8.33 -10.63 11.19
C LEU A 412 7.68 -9.83 12.32
N ILE A 413 6.35 -9.74 12.35
CA ILE A 413 5.61 -8.91 13.32
C ILE A 413 4.75 -9.71 14.30
N GLY A 414 4.83 -11.03 14.27
CA GLY A 414 4.06 -11.90 15.16
C GLY A 414 2.66 -12.23 14.62
N ARG A 415 2.02 -13.21 15.26
CA ARG A 415 0.72 -13.75 14.82
C ARG A 415 -0.37 -12.69 14.80
N GLY A 416 -1.03 -12.51 13.65
CA GLY A 416 -2.23 -11.71 13.50
C GLY A 416 -2.26 -10.73 12.34
N ILE A 417 -1.20 -10.69 11.50
CA ILE A 417 -1.17 -9.85 10.31
C ILE A 417 -1.07 -10.75 9.08
N ALA A 418 -1.81 -10.38 8.03
CA ALA A 418 -1.90 -11.16 6.80
C ALA A 418 -0.53 -11.50 6.20
N PRO A 419 -0.34 -12.72 5.71
CA PRO A 419 0.84 -13.06 4.94
C PRO A 419 0.84 -12.26 3.63
N ILE A 420 1.65 -11.22 3.56
CA ILE A 420 2.03 -10.62 2.30
C ILE A 420 3.32 -11.30 1.90
N ALA A 421 3.20 -12.30 1.05
CA ALA A 421 4.35 -12.97 0.48
C ALA A 421 5.06 -12.02 -0.47
N VAL A 422 6.23 -11.57 -0.10
CA VAL A 422 7.07 -10.72 -0.93
C VAL A 422 8.32 -11.49 -1.32
N HIS A 423 8.67 -11.44 -2.59
CA HIS A 423 9.90 -12.02 -3.10
C HIS A 423 10.92 -10.93 -3.26
N VAL A 424 12.08 -11.17 -2.72
CA VAL A 424 13.20 -10.27 -2.89
C VAL A 424 14.39 -11.04 -3.39
N CYS A 425 14.87 -10.64 -4.55
CA CYS A 425 16.18 -11.06 -5.05
C CYS A 425 17.19 -9.99 -4.70
N MET A 426 18.30 -10.41 -4.14
CA MET A 426 19.39 -9.53 -3.78
C MET A 426 20.62 -9.92 -4.58
N ALA A 427 21.14 -8.99 -5.36
CA ALA A 427 22.42 -9.13 -6.01
C ALA A 427 23.44 -8.26 -5.25
N ILE A 428 24.57 -8.83 -4.90
CA ILE A 428 25.67 -8.12 -4.25
C ILE A 428 26.65 -7.78 -5.36
N SER A 429 26.87 -6.49 -5.61
CA SER A 429 28.00 -6.07 -6.43
C SER A 429 29.26 -6.04 -5.56
N ARG A 430 30.40 -6.44 -6.11
CA ARG A 430 31.71 -6.50 -5.43
C ARG A 430 32.16 -5.18 -4.83
#